data_81dd04e4007c6bcd1938e5de7299e9d3
#
_entry.id   81dd04e4007c6bcd1938e5de7299e9d3
#
_cell.length_a   1.000
_cell.length_b   1.000
_cell.length_c   1.000
_cell.angle_alpha   90.00
_cell.angle_beta   90.00
_cell.angle_gamma   90.00
#
_symmetry.space_group_name_H-M   'P 1'
#
loop_
_entity.id
_entity.type
_entity.pdbx_description
1 polymer ?
#
loop_
_entity_poly.entity_id
_entity_poly.type
_entity_poly.pdbx_seq_one_letter_code
_entity_poly.pdbx_strand_id
1 'polypeptide(L)' 'MKCCLCGKEAGKWGNSIWPISVNEDNRCCDECNRAYVIPARLIPSVGVALKEKFERGEKFQ' A
#
# COMPACT_ATOMS: atom_id res chain seq x y z
N MET A 1 8.61 2.56 -11.51
CA MET A 1 8.85 1.68 -10.34
C MET A 1 7.69 0.72 -10.17
N LYS A 2 7.90 -0.36 -9.48
CA LYS A 2 6.85 -1.35 -9.30
C LYS A 2 6.06 -1.13 -8.02
N CYS A 3 4.75 -1.40 -8.10
CA CYS A 3 3.89 -1.37 -6.94
C CYS A 3 4.28 -2.46 -5.95
N CYS A 4 4.52 -2.11 -4.69
CA CYS A 4 4.88 -3.10 -3.66
C CYS A 4 3.67 -3.93 -3.20
N LEU A 5 2.46 -3.56 -3.58
CA LEU A 5 1.23 -4.25 -3.16
C LEU A 5 0.73 -5.26 -4.20
N CYS A 6 0.75 -4.90 -5.48
CA CYS A 6 0.24 -5.78 -6.53
C CYS A 6 1.28 -6.17 -7.59
N GLY A 7 2.44 -5.55 -7.58
CA GLY A 7 3.52 -5.86 -8.52
C GLY A 7 3.40 -5.23 -9.89
N LYS A 8 2.34 -4.47 -10.15
CA LYS A 8 2.17 -3.76 -11.40
C LYS A 8 2.99 -2.48 -11.44
N GLU A 9 3.09 -1.86 -12.60
CA GLU A 9 3.81 -0.59 -12.73
C GLU A 9 3.10 0.51 -11.93
N ALA A 10 3.86 1.19 -11.09
CA ALA A 10 3.34 2.24 -10.22
C ALA A 10 3.62 3.65 -10.75
N GLY A 11 4.15 3.75 -11.97
CA GLY A 11 4.53 5.03 -12.56
C GLY A 11 5.92 5.47 -12.11
N LYS A 12 6.27 6.71 -12.43
CA LYS A 12 7.61 7.24 -12.16
C LYS A 12 7.86 7.44 -10.67
N TRP A 13 6.87 7.92 -9.94
CA TRP A 13 7.01 8.27 -8.53
C TRP A 13 6.31 7.29 -7.60
N GLY A 14 5.22 6.69 -8.04
CA GLY A 14 4.39 5.86 -7.21
C GLY A 14 3.65 6.68 -6.16
N ASN A 15 2.96 5.98 -5.26
CA ASN A 15 2.22 6.61 -4.15
C ASN A 15 2.70 6.03 -2.83
N SER A 16 2.82 6.88 -1.80
CA SER A 16 3.14 6.44 -0.45
C SER A 16 2.09 5.44 0.04
N ILE A 17 2.53 4.41 0.75
CA ILE A 17 1.62 3.42 1.31
C ILE A 17 1.39 3.60 2.82
N TRP A 18 1.81 4.74 3.38
CA TRP A 18 1.50 5.03 4.77
C TRP A 18 -0.03 5.03 4.99
N PRO A 19 -0.59 4.45 6.03
CA PRO A 19 0.06 3.87 7.20
C PRO A 19 0.35 2.36 7.11
N ILE A 20 0.21 1.76 5.92
CA ILE A 20 0.47 0.33 5.73
C ILE A 20 1.96 0.03 5.98
N SER A 21 2.84 0.92 5.56
CA SER A 21 4.26 0.85 5.85
C SER A 21 4.81 2.25 6.06
N VAL A 22 5.77 2.38 6.98
CA VAL A 22 6.47 3.65 7.22
C VAL A 22 7.72 3.79 6.35
N ASN A 23 8.07 2.75 5.60
CA ASN A 23 9.23 2.79 4.71
C ASN A 23 8.90 3.58 3.46
N GLU A 24 9.55 4.72 3.27
CA GLU A 24 9.32 5.62 2.14
C GLU A 24 9.70 5.02 0.79
N ASP A 25 10.54 3.98 0.78
CA ASP A 25 10.90 3.29 -0.45
C ASP A 25 9.76 2.44 -1.01
N ASN A 26 8.80 2.09 -0.17
CA ASN A 26 7.63 1.33 -0.60
C ASN A 26 6.61 2.26 -1.24
N ARG A 27 6.28 1.97 -2.50
CA ARG A 27 5.32 2.77 -3.28
C ARG A 27 4.30 1.85 -3.93
N CYS A 28 3.13 2.37 -4.23
CA CYS A 28 2.08 1.59 -4.88
C CYS A 28 1.52 2.33 -6.09
N CYS A 29 0.81 1.59 -6.94
CA CYS A 29 0.12 2.17 -8.09
C CYS A 29 -1.13 2.93 -7.64
N ASP A 30 -1.71 3.69 -8.57
CA ASP A 30 -2.91 4.49 -8.27
C ASP A 30 -4.10 3.63 -7.84
N GLU A 31 -4.25 2.45 -8.45
CA GLU A 31 -5.33 1.53 -8.07
C GLU A 31 -5.20 1.08 -6.62
N CYS A 32 -4.01 0.64 -6.22
CA CYS A 32 -3.78 0.19 -4.85
C CYS A 32 -3.89 1.34 -3.86
N ASN A 33 -3.46 2.53 -4.27
CA ASN A 33 -3.62 3.71 -3.44
C ASN A 33 -5.09 3.95 -3.10
N ARG A 34 -5.96 3.91 -4.11
CA ARG A 34 -7.40 4.13 -3.90
C ARG A 34 -8.09 2.96 -3.21
N ALA A 35 -7.67 1.73 -3.53
CA ALA A 35 -8.34 0.54 -3.00
C ALA A 35 -7.93 0.21 -1.57
N TYR A 36 -6.70 0.50 -1.19
CA TYR A 36 -6.15 0.07 0.10
C TYR A 36 -5.61 1.22 0.95
N VAL A 37 -4.80 2.08 0.37
CA VAL A 37 -4.11 3.12 1.15
C VAL A 37 -5.08 4.18 1.66
N ILE A 38 -5.95 4.68 0.82
CA ILE A 38 -6.92 5.70 1.22
C ILE A 38 -7.88 5.17 2.29
N PRO A 39 -8.49 3.98 2.15
CA PRO A 39 -9.29 3.41 3.24
C PRO A 39 -8.48 3.21 4.52
N ALA A 40 -7.22 2.81 4.42
CA ALA A 40 -6.36 2.65 5.59
C ALA A 40 -6.12 3.95 6.34
N ARG A 41 -6.12 5.07 5.64
CA ARG A 41 -5.97 6.39 6.26
C ARG A 41 -7.26 6.89 6.89
N LEU A 42 -8.40 6.55 6.28
CA LEU A 42 -9.70 7.00 6.76
C LEU A 42 -10.25 6.15 7.90
N ILE A 43 -9.94 4.85 7.89
CA ILE A 43 -10.45 3.89 8.86
C ILE A 43 -9.27 3.22 9.55
N PRO A 44 -8.97 3.59 10.83
CA PRO A 44 -7.79 3.05 11.53
C PRO A 44 -7.74 1.52 11.59
N SER A 45 -8.88 0.85 11.76
CA SER A 45 -8.90 -0.61 11.81
C SER A 45 -8.48 -1.24 10.50
N VAL A 46 -8.82 -0.62 9.38
CA VAL A 46 -8.39 -1.08 8.06
C VAL A 46 -6.88 -0.90 7.92
N GLY A 47 -6.35 0.24 8.38
CA GLY A 47 -4.92 0.49 8.37
C GLY A 47 -4.13 -0.55 9.14
N VAL A 48 -4.59 -0.90 10.33
CA VAL A 48 -3.96 -1.94 11.16
C VAL A 48 -3.97 -3.29 10.46
N ALA A 49 -5.12 -3.69 9.92
CA ALA A 49 -5.28 -4.97 9.24
C ALA A 49 -4.36 -5.08 8.01
N LEU A 50 -4.30 -4.02 7.20
CA LEU A 50 -3.47 -4.02 6.01
C LEU A 50 -1.98 -3.95 6.35
N LYS A 51 -1.61 -3.24 7.40
CA LYS A 51 -0.23 -3.21 7.88
C LYS A 51 0.24 -4.59 8.29
N GLU A 52 -0.57 -5.31 9.05
CA GLU A 52 -0.25 -6.67 9.46
C GLU A 52 -0.11 -7.61 8.27
N LYS A 53 -1.02 -7.49 7.30
CA LYS A 53 -0.98 -8.28 6.07
C LYS A 53 0.32 -8.01 5.30
N PHE A 54 0.70 -6.75 5.20
CA PHE A 54 1.92 -6.36 4.51
C PHE A 54 3.17 -6.91 5.21
N GLU A 55 3.19 -6.84 6.54
CA GLU A 55 4.33 -7.34 7.32
C GLU A 55 4.48 -8.86 7.21
N ARG A 56 3.39 -9.59 7.02
CA ARG A 56 3.43 -11.04 6.81
C ARG A 56 3.87 -11.41 5.38
N GLY A 57 4.03 -10.42 4.50
CA GLY A 57 4.40 -10.67 3.11
C GLY A 57 3.27 -11.17 2.24
N GLU A 58 2.02 -11.04 2.67
CA GLU A 58 0.87 -11.45 1.87
C GLU A 58 0.62 -10.46 0.74
N LYS A 59 0.21 -10.97 -0.41
CA LYS A 59 -0.12 -10.13 -1.56
C LYS A 59 -1.50 -9.54 -1.40
N PHE A 60 -1.68 -8.32 -1.90
CA PHE A 60 -2.95 -7.62 -1.83
C PHE A 60 -3.87 -7.96 -3.00
N GLN A 61 -3.29 -8.47 -4.08
CA GLN A 61 -4.05 -8.95 -5.24
C GLN A 61 -3.46 -10.25 -5.76
#